data_0390be49df35682cdc95580ee1877f5f
#
_entry.id   0390be49df35682cdc95580ee1877f5f
#
_cell.length_a   1.000
_cell.length_b   1.000
_cell.length_c   1.000
_cell.angle_alpha   90.00
_cell.angle_beta   90.00
_cell.angle_gamma   90.00
#
_symmetry.space_group_name_H-M   'P 1'
#
loop_
_entity.id
_entity.type
_entity.pdbx_description
1 polymer ?
#
loop_
_entity_poly.entity_id
_entity_poly.type
_entity_poly.pdbx_seq_one_letter_code
_entity_poly.pdbx_strand_id
1 'polypeptide(L)'
;MKKNLLLLSVLSCMAVFAKYSADISLDKKDGYYKSGETAICRVLLKKDGVPLKDTKARLIIKKEGKVIKKEEFTTDGKIKEFSSTLDAPGWLYFGFEVMDENGKTRKGKGVQKHRMKPTIVTEAGALFDADKIISPNSCPEDFEEFWKERRAALDKVPLDAKVTEIACKTKGVKLYGVEVKCLGSHPVTGYLAVPANAAAGTCPAVVEYLSAVNADASSSVPVERAKRGVIAFYISWHGLPVGQSKSYYAKNCRADRLKWSSDIFEREKWAAGEMYYRVMRSLDFIKSRPEWDKKNLVVVGGSLGGAQSAAAAALDKNVTLALVGVPTFAEIDNRKSGRAGHRIITRNKYIKQGDARPYNVVSYFDIVNLASLTKCEVFVCTGFADETCPPSNVFTYYNALKCKKGISTNPFTGHFGTTKNIKGNKKLEELVGSITVYNYQVHR
;
A
#
# COMPACT_ATOMS: atom_id res chain seq x y z
N MET A 1 17.57 -53.47 -46.64
CA MET A 1 18.05 -52.79 -45.40
C MET A 1 16.90 -51.96 -44.85
N LYS A 2 16.18 -52.47 -43.84
CA LYS A 2 15.07 -51.75 -43.20
C LYS A 2 15.65 -50.95 -42.03
N LYS A 3 15.49 -49.62 -42.04
CA LYS A 3 15.85 -48.73 -40.91
C LYS A 3 14.68 -48.67 -39.94
N ASN A 4 14.84 -49.25 -38.76
CA ASN A 4 13.91 -49.10 -37.65
C ASN A 4 14.13 -47.70 -37.06
N LEU A 5 13.10 -46.86 -37.08
CA LEU A 5 13.05 -45.58 -36.40
C LEU A 5 12.46 -45.83 -34.97
N LEU A 6 13.29 -45.76 -33.98
CA LEU A 6 12.86 -45.84 -32.58
C LEU A 6 12.30 -44.42 -32.19
N LEU A 7 10.96 -44.35 -32.01
CA LEU A 7 10.31 -43.18 -31.45
C LEU A 7 10.51 -43.21 -29.91
N LEU A 8 11.43 -42.39 -29.41
CA LEU A 8 11.51 -42.09 -27.97
C LEU A 8 10.37 -41.11 -27.62
N SER A 9 9.32 -41.60 -26.99
CA SER A 9 8.33 -40.73 -26.35
C SER A 9 8.90 -40.14 -25.06
N VAL A 10 9.30 -38.86 -25.10
CA VAL A 10 9.65 -38.11 -23.90
C VAL A 10 8.34 -37.78 -23.17
N LEU A 11 7.99 -38.58 -22.19
CA LEU A 11 6.96 -38.22 -21.21
C LEU A 11 7.50 -37.02 -20.40
N SER A 12 7.10 -35.83 -20.78
CA SER A 12 7.26 -34.63 -19.94
C SER A 12 6.41 -34.78 -18.69
N CYS A 13 7.02 -35.24 -17.61
CA CYS A 13 6.40 -35.25 -16.29
C CYS A 13 6.28 -33.79 -15.81
N MET A 14 5.17 -33.12 -16.16
CA MET A 14 4.83 -31.86 -15.55
C MET A 14 4.59 -32.11 -14.07
N ALA A 15 5.54 -31.74 -13.22
CA ALA A 15 5.36 -31.75 -11.79
C ALA A 15 4.19 -30.83 -11.44
N VAL A 16 3.01 -31.42 -11.23
CA VAL A 16 1.84 -30.71 -10.69
C VAL A 16 2.15 -30.43 -9.23
N PHE A 17 2.54 -29.20 -8.95
CA PHE A 17 2.75 -28.76 -7.57
C PHE A 17 1.38 -28.68 -6.88
N ALA A 18 1.24 -29.44 -5.82
CA ALA A 18 0.05 -29.45 -4.97
C ALA A 18 -0.33 -28.05 -4.52
N LYS A 19 -1.60 -27.67 -4.70
CA LYS A 19 -2.15 -26.38 -4.33
C LYS A 19 -2.78 -26.47 -2.95
N TYR A 20 -2.18 -25.81 -1.95
CA TYR A 20 -2.78 -25.65 -0.63
C TYR A 20 -3.75 -24.46 -0.63
N SER A 21 -4.90 -24.66 0.02
CA SER A 21 -5.94 -23.65 0.22
C SER A 21 -6.65 -23.88 1.55
N ALA A 22 -7.56 -22.99 1.94
CA ALA A 22 -8.39 -23.18 3.12
C ALA A 22 -9.73 -22.47 2.97
N ASP A 23 -10.76 -23.00 3.65
CA ASP A 23 -11.91 -22.20 4.05
C ASP A 23 -11.59 -21.60 5.43
N ILE A 24 -11.77 -20.29 5.57
CA ILE A 24 -11.53 -19.57 6.82
C ILE A 24 -12.68 -18.62 7.11
N SER A 25 -13.06 -18.53 8.37
CA SER A 25 -14.08 -17.62 8.84
C SER A 25 -13.81 -17.15 10.27
N LEU A 26 -14.35 -15.98 10.61
CA LEU A 26 -14.46 -15.52 11.98
C LEU A 26 -15.93 -15.65 12.42
N ASP A 27 -16.18 -15.77 13.72
CA ASP A 27 -17.53 -15.73 14.28
C ASP A 27 -18.24 -14.41 13.98
N LYS A 28 -17.51 -13.28 13.99
CA LYS A 28 -17.96 -11.99 13.47
C LYS A 28 -17.38 -11.77 12.05
N LYS A 29 -18.25 -11.80 11.04
CA LYS A 29 -17.87 -11.76 9.61
C LYS A 29 -17.11 -10.50 9.20
N ASP A 30 -17.35 -9.39 9.89
CA ASP A 30 -16.68 -8.11 9.67
C ASP A 30 -15.34 -7.96 10.42
N GLY A 31 -15.05 -8.87 11.38
CA GLY A 31 -13.82 -8.91 12.13
C GLY A 31 -13.68 -7.83 13.21
N TYR A 32 -14.79 -7.16 13.61
CA TYR A 32 -14.77 -6.14 14.65
C TYR A 32 -15.26 -6.69 16.01
N TYR A 33 -14.49 -6.44 17.03
CA TYR A 33 -14.74 -6.90 18.41
C TYR A 33 -14.63 -5.75 19.41
N LYS A 34 -15.23 -5.93 20.57
CA LYS A 34 -14.97 -5.08 21.74
C LYS A 34 -13.83 -5.69 22.56
N SER A 35 -13.07 -4.86 23.28
CA SER A 35 -12.07 -5.32 24.24
C SER A 35 -12.71 -6.28 25.24
N GLY A 36 -12.04 -7.40 25.52
CA GLY A 36 -12.53 -8.50 26.35
C GLY A 36 -13.39 -9.54 25.61
N GLU A 37 -13.89 -9.26 24.40
CA GLU A 37 -14.56 -10.29 23.59
C GLU A 37 -13.57 -11.32 23.06
N THR A 38 -14.05 -12.53 22.77
CA THR A 38 -13.24 -13.59 22.17
C THR A 38 -13.49 -13.67 20.69
N ALA A 39 -12.45 -13.48 19.88
CA ALA A 39 -12.49 -13.75 18.44
C ALA A 39 -12.27 -15.25 18.20
N ILE A 40 -13.20 -15.90 17.49
CA ILE A 40 -13.14 -17.32 17.14
C ILE A 40 -12.85 -17.45 15.64
N CYS A 41 -11.70 -18.02 15.32
CA CYS A 41 -11.27 -18.30 13.94
C CYS A 41 -11.48 -19.78 13.60
N ARG A 42 -12.25 -20.05 12.56
CA ARG A 42 -12.52 -21.41 12.02
C ARG A 42 -11.76 -21.62 10.75
N VAL A 43 -11.08 -22.76 10.63
CA VAL A 43 -10.28 -23.08 9.45
C VAL A 43 -10.46 -24.54 9.02
N LEU A 44 -10.60 -24.75 7.70
CA LEU A 44 -10.53 -26.06 7.05
C LEU A 44 -9.41 -26.03 6.01
N LEU A 45 -8.27 -26.61 6.32
CA LEU A 45 -7.13 -26.69 5.40
C LEU A 45 -7.38 -27.74 4.32
N LYS A 46 -7.00 -27.42 3.08
CA LYS A 46 -7.24 -28.24 1.89
C LYS A 46 -5.97 -28.40 1.04
N LYS A 47 -5.87 -29.52 0.33
CA LYS A 47 -4.89 -29.75 -0.73
C LYS A 47 -5.66 -30.12 -1.99
N ASP A 48 -5.44 -29.39 -3.08
CA ASP A 48 -6.14 -29.59 -4.37
C ASP A 48 -7.67 -29.62 -4.23
N GLY A 49 -8.21 -28.79 -3.29
CA GLY A 49 -9.64 -28.70 -2.99
C GLY A 49 -10.17 -29.73 -1.98
N VAL A 50 -9.39 -30.75 -1.64
CA VAL A 50 -9.79 -31.81 -0.71
C VAL A 50 -9.35 -31.47 0.71
N PRO A 51 -10.21 -31.64 1.75
CA PRO A 51 -9.83 -31.45 3.14
C PRO A 51 -8.64 -32.32 3.54
N LEU A 52 -7.67 -31.69 4.22
CA LEU A 52 -6.48 -32.38 4.71
C LEU A 52 -6.81 -33.28 5.91
N LYS A 53 -6.29 -34.51 5.89
CA LYS A 53 -6.30 -35.44 7.03
C LYS A 53 -4.88 -35.84 7.38
N ASP A 54 -4.65 -36.15 8.64
CA ASP A 54 -3.39 -36.67 9.19
C ASP A 54 -2.15 -35.85 8.78
N THR A 55 -2.37 -34.54 8.59
CA THR A 55 -1.32 -33.61 8.16
C THR A 55 -1.00 -32.65 9.29
N LYS A 56 0.29 -32.51 9.62
CA LYS A 56 0.74 -31.49 10.60
C LYS A 56 0.54 -30.08 10.04
N ALA A 57 -0.01 -29.23 10.86
CA ALA A 57 -0.25 -27.82 10.57
C ALA A 57 0.13 -26.97 11.79
N ARG A 58 0.30 -25.67 11.58
CA ARG A 58 0.63 -24.73 12.65
C ARG A 58 -0.27 -23.52 12.57
N LEU A 59 -0.82 -23.14 13.72
CA LEU A 59 -1.43 -21.85 13.98
C LEU A 59 -0.36 -20.87 14.48
N ILE A 60 -0.44 -19.63 14.03
CA ILE A 60 0.34 -18.50 14.52
C ILE A 60 -0.64 -17.40 14.92
N ILE A 61 -0.68 -17.02 16.19
CA ILE A 61 -1.43 -15.85 16.65
C ILE A 61 -0.45 -14.73 16.96
N LYS A 62 -0.77 -13.54 16.46
CA LYS A 62 0.02 -12.33 16.72
C LYS A 62 -0.88 -11.24 17.31
N LYS A 63 -0.35 -10.52 18.29
CA LYS A 63 -0.88 -9.25 18.79
C LYS A 63 0.05 -8.15 18.31
N GLU A 64 -0.51 -7.15 17.60
CA GLU A 64 0.27 -6.01 17.08
C GLU A 64 1.57 -6.44 16.37
N GLY A 65 1.47 -7.49 15.52
CA GLY A 65 2.61 -8.04 14.79
C GLY A 65 3.58 -8.93 15.60
N LYS A 66 3.48 -8.96 16.92
CA LYS A 66 4.30 -9.82 17.80
C LYS A 66 3.63 -11.17 18.00
N VAL A 67 4.37 -12.26 17.80
CA VAL A 67 3.85 -13.62 18.02
C VAL A 67 3.57 -13.81 19.51
N ILE A 68 2.32 -14.14 19.86
CA ILE A 68 1.88 -14.47 21.23
C ILE A 68 1.59 -15.96 21.39
N LYS A 69 1.28 -16.67 20.30
CA LYS A 69 1.05 -18.12 20.33
C LYS A 69 1.51 -18.77 19.03
N LYS A 70 2.14 -19.94 19.15
CA LYS A 70 2.34 -20.91 18.08
C LYS A 70 1.81 -22.24 18.59
N GLU A 71 0.95 -22.89 17.83
CA GLU A 71 0.34 -24.16 18.18
C GLU A 71 0.38 -25.10 16.99
N GLU A 72 0.95 -26.29 17.18
CA GLU A 72 0.93 -27.34 16.17
C GLU A 72 -0.28 -28.24 16.40
N PHE A 73 -0.94 -28.64 15.33
CA PHE A 73 -2.09 -29.52 15.37
C PHE A 73 -2.09 -30.45 14.16
N THR A 74 -2.81 -31.56 14.28
CA THR A 74 -3.02 -32.49 13.16
C THR A 74 -4.42 -32.31 12.60
N THR A 75 -4.52 -32.20 11.27
CA THR A 75 -5.80 -32.10 10.57
C THR A 75 -6.50 -33.45 10.56
N ASP A 76 -7.85 -33.45 10.66
CA ASP A 76 -8.70 -34.65 10.62
C ASP A 76 -9.77 -34.57 9.51
N GLY A 77 -9.61 -33.61 8.60
CA GLY A 77 -10.58 -33.37 7.53
C GLY A 77 -11.79 -32.57 7.96
N LYS A 78 -11.83 -32.07 9.20
CA LYS A 78 -12.90 -31.24 9.76
C LYS A 78 -12.43 -29.82 10.04
N ILE A 79 -13.38 -28.93 10.26
CA ILE A 79 -13.12 -27.54 10.69
C ILE A 79 -12.47 -27.59 12.07
N LYS A 80 -11.39 -26.82 12.24
CA LYS A 80 -10.76 -26.55 13.53
C LYS A 80 -11.11 -25.12 13.99
N GLU A 81 -11.33 -24.97 15.28
CA GLU A 81 -11.60 -23.66 15.90
C GLU A 81 -10.42 -23.24 16.79
N PHE A 82 -10.06 -21.98 16.67
CA PHE A 82 -9.04 -21.35 17.50
C PHE A 82 -9.54 -20.00 17.98
N SER A 83 -9.22 -19.64 19.21
CA SER A 83 -9.71 -18.40 19.81
C SER A 83 -8.61 -17.58 20.44
N SER A 84 -8.82 -16.26 20.50
CA SER A 84 -7.97 -15.33 21.22
C SER A 84 -8.74 -14.04 21.54
N THR A 85 -8.24 -13.26 22.50
CA THR A 85 -8.84 -12.00 22.94
C THR A 85 -7.82 -10.90 23.07
N LEU A 86 -8.29 -9.64 23.10
CA LEU A 86 -7.54 -8.47 23.55
C LEU A 86 -8.37 -7.72 24.60
N ASP A 87 -7.73 -7.31 25.67
CA ASP A 87 -8.36 -6.53 26.76
C ASP A 87 -8.25 -5.01 26.52
N ALA A 88 -7.69 -4.60 25.39
CA ALA A 88 -7.48 -3.21 24.99
C ALA A 88 -7.64 -3.04 23.46
N PRO A 89 -7.89 -1.80 22.98
CA PRO A 89 -7.95 -1.51 21.56
C PRO A 89 -6.70 -1.99 20.82
N GLY A 90 -6.88 -2.72 19.71
CA GLY A 90 -5.74 -3.27 18.99
C GLY A 90 -6.10 -4.31 17.94
N TRP A 91 -5.08 -5.02 17.48
CA TRP A 91 -5.15 -5.95 16.36
C TRP A 91 -4.61 -7.34 16.71
N LEU A 92 -5.41 -8.37 16.38
CA LEU A 92 -5.02 -9.77 16.36
C LEU A 92 -4.91 -10.28 14.92
N TYR A 93 -3.94 -11.16 14.72
CA TYR A 93 -3.72 -11.87 13.47
C TYR A 93 -3.69 -13.38 13.73
N PHE A 94 -4.38 -14.13 12.88
CA PHE A 94 -4.37 -15.60 12.81
C PHE A 94 -3.76 -16.01 11.48
N GLY A 95 -2.69 -16.77 11.50
CA GLY A 95 -2.03 -17.33 10.32
C GLY A 95 -1.91 -18.86 10.40
N PHE A 96 -2.09 -19.55 9.29
CA PHE A 96 -2.05 -21.01 9.22
C PHE A 96 -1.00 -21.47 8.23
N GLU A 97 -0.18 -22.42 8.66
CA GLU A 97 0.87 -23.07 7.88
C GLU A 97 0.59 -24.57 7.78
N VAL A 98 0.93 -25.18 6.63
CA VAL A 98 0.99 -26.66 6.49
C VAL A 98 2.44 -27.09 6.59
N MET A 99 2.69 -28.16 7.31
CA MET A 99 4.02 -28.70 7.56
C MET A 99 4.24 -30.00 6.77
N ASP A 100 5.49 -30.32 6.47
CA ASP A 100 5.87 -31.63 5.96
C ASP A 100 6.12 -32.62 7.12
N GLU A 101 6.42 -33.86 6.79
CA GLU A 101 6.72 -34.92 7.73
C GLU A 101 7.91 -34.63 8.65
N ASN A 102 8.85 -33.79 8.19
CA ASN A 102 10.01 -33.35 8.94
C ASN A 102 9.74 -32.08 9.79
N GLY A 103 8.49 -31.63 9.88
CA GLY A 103 8.11 -30.42 10.62
C GLY A 103 8.51 -29.11 9.96
N LYS A 104 8.95 -29.11 8.67
CA LYS A 104 9.21 -27.90 7.91
C LYS A 104 7.93 -27.40 7.27
N THR A 105 7.75 -26.08 7.34
CA THR A 105 6.63 -25.43 6.65
C THR A 105 6.74 -25.58 5.14
N ARG A 106 5.69 -26.08 4.50
CA ARG A 106 5.64 -26.26 3.05
C ARG A 106 5.45 -24.92 2.37
N LYS A 107 6.29 -24.65 1.37
CA LYS A 107 6.11 -23.52 0.46
C LYS A 107 5.15 -23.96 -0.65
N GLY A 108 3.92 -23.44 -0.69
CA GLY A 108 2.93 -23.82 -1.70
C GLY A 108 2.91 -22.88 -2.90
N LYS A 109 2.91 -23.42 -4.14
CA LYS A 109 2.34 -22.69 -5.28
C LYS A 109 0.81 -22.67 -5.08
N GLY A 110 0.25 -21.51 -4.81
CA GLY A 110 -1.20 -21.38 -4.61
C GLY A 110 -1.61 -20.84 -3.25
N VAL A 111 -0.75 -20.89 -2.25
CA VAL A 111 -0.78 -19.99 -1.11
C VAL A 111 -0.76 -18.58 -1.66
N GLN A 112 -1.67 -17.72 -1.24
CA GLN A 112 -1.86 -16.35 -1.75
C GLN A 112 -0.56 -15.79 -2.32
N LYS A 113 -0.58 -15.12 -3.50
CA LYS A 113 0.62 -14.61 -4.21
C LYS A 113 1.48 -13.65 -3.38
N HIS A 114 1.52 -13.87 -2.08
CA HIS A 114 2.20 -13.03 -1.12
C HIS A 114 3.69 -13.41 -1.08
N ARG A 115 4.51 -12.72 -1.88
CA ARG A 115 5.98 -12.89 -1.91
C ARG A 115 6.64 -12.82 -0.52
N MET A 116 5.96 -12.27 0.48
CA MET A 116 6.53 -12.02 1.81
C MET A 116 6.19 -13.09 2.84
N LYS A 117 5.21 -13.98 2.56
CA LYS A 117 4.80 -15.05 3.47
C LYS A 117 4.60 -16.37 2.72
N PRO A 118 5.67 -16.99 2.19
CA PRO A 118 5.54 -18.15 1.31
C PRO A 118 5.03 -19.41 2.01
N THR A 119 4.91 -19.39 3.35
CA THR A 119 4.48 -20.53 4.17
C THR A 119 3.03 -20.43 4.66
N ILE A 120 2.46 -19.22 4.68
CA ILE A 120 1.08 -19.02 5.14
C ILE A 120 0.10 -19.47 4.07
N VAL A 121 -0.75 -20.43 4.39
CA VAL A 121 -1.80 -20.98 3.51
C VAL A 121 -3.02 -20.07 3.51
N THR A 122 -3.42 -19.60 4.71
CA THR A 122 -4.54 -18.68 4.90
C THR A 122 -4.34 -17.84 6.14
N GLU A 123 -5.04 -16.72 6.21
CA GLU A 123 -4.91 -15.75 7.29
C GLU A 123 -6.22 -15.02 7.55
N ALA A 124 -6.39 -14.57 8.79
CA ALA A 124 -7.47 -13.67 9.20
C ALA A 124 -6.95 -12.66 10.22
N GLY A 125 -7.61 -11.53 10.32
CA GLY A 125 -7.34 -10.53 11.34
C GLY A 125 -8.62 -10.08 12.02
N ALA A 126 -8.49 -9.64 13.27
CA ALA A 126 -9.56 -9.10 14.10
C ALA A 126 -9.12 -7.79 14.74
N LEU A 127 -9.99 -6.78 14.72
CA LEU A 127 -9.77 -5.48 15.36
C LEU A 127 -10.66 -5.34 16.58
N PHE A 128 -10.06 -4.91 17.67
CA PHE A 128 -10.71 -4.68 18.96
C PHE A 128 -10.83 -3.17 19.20
N ASP A 129 -12.05 -2.71 19.53
CA ASP A 129 -12.36 -1.29 19.73
C ASP A 129 -11.69 -0.38 18.68
N ALA A 130 -11.91 -0.67 17.40
CA ALA A 130 -11.24 -0.03 16.29
C ALA A 130 -11.37 1.50 16.28
N ASP A 131 -12.49 2.02 16.75
CA ASP A 131 -12.79 3.45 16.93
C ASP A 131 -11.94 4.13 18.02
N LYS A 132 -11.39 3.35 18.93
CA LYS A 132 -10.52 3.82 20.03
C LYS A 132 -9.02 3.65 19.71
N ILE A 133 -8.66 3.13 18.55
CA ILE A 133 -7.26 3.01 18.14
C ILE A 133 -6.75 4.39 17.71
N ILE A 134 -6.11 5.09 18.64
CA ILE A 134 -5.52 6.41 18.44
C ILE A 134 -4.00 6.36 18.64
N SER A 135 -3.27 7.29 18.01
CA SER A 135 -1.85 7.46 18.29
C SER A 135 -1.64 8.20 19.61
N PRO A 136 -0.78 7.71 20.50
CA PRO A 136 -0.44 8.43 21.74
C PRO A 136 0.64 9.51 21.51
N ASN A 137 1.11 9.68 20.29
CA ASN A 137 2.14 10.65 19.95
C ASN A 137 1.52 12.03 19.74
N SER A 138 2.19 13.06 20.26
CA SER A 138 1.83 14.45 19.99
C SER A 138 2.38 14.88 18.63
N CYS A 139 1.62 15.73 17.94
CA CYS A 139 2.09 16.46 16.78
C CYS A 139 3.17 17.47 17.24
N PRO A 140 4.26 17.68 16.47
CA PRO A 140 5.23 18.76 16.75
C PRO A 140 4.54 20.13 16.81
N GLU A 141 4.97 21.00 17.71
CA GLU A 141 4.36 22.33 17.88
C GLU A 141 4.52 23.21 16.63
N ASP A 142 5.65 23.11 15.95
CA ASP A 142 5.97 23.85 14.71
C ASP A 142 5.59 23.10 13.42
N PHE A 143 4.72 22.07 13.52
CA PHE A 143 4.36 21.18 12.39
C PHE A 143 3.79 21.93 11.19
N GLU A 144 2.82 22.83 11.43
CA GLU A 144 2.20 23.61 10.35
C GLU A 144 3.19 24.59 9.73
N GLU A 145 4.04 25.24 10.56
CA GLU A 145 5.04 26.17 10.08
C GLU A 145 6.10 25.48 9.23
N PHE A 146 6.58 24.31 9.66
CA PHE A 146 7.49 23.48 8.85
C PHE A 146 6.93 23.24 7.45
N TRP A 147 5.66 22.84 7.31
CA TRP A 147 5.08 22.59 5.99
C TRP A 147 4.82 23.86 5.18
N LYS A 148 4.50 24.99 5.81
CA LYS A 148 4.44 26.30 5.14
C LYS A 148 5.80 26.73 4.59
N GLU A 149 6.87 26.58 5.37
CA GLU A 149 8.23 26.86 4.92
C GLU A 149 8.64 25.96 3.75
N ARG A 150 8.33 24.64 3.80
CA ARG A 150 8.60 23.72 2.70
C ARG A 150 7.82 24.08 1.45
N ARG A 151 6.55 24.49 1.59
CA ARG A 151 5.75 24.99 0.49
C ARG A 151 6.37 26.27 -0.12
N ALA A 152 6.71 27.23 0.71
CA ALA A 152 7.34 28.46 0.26
C ALA A 152 8.71 28.25 -0.42
N ALA A 153 9.49 27.27 0.05
CA ALA A 153 10.73 26.88 -0.60
C ALA A 153 10.48 26.24 -1.98
N LEU A 154 9.46 25.39 -2.08
CA LEU A 154 9.08 24.77 -3.36
C LEU A 154 8.54 25.81 -4.35
N ASP A 155 7.79 26.83 -3.90
CA ASP A 155 7.24 27.89 -4.75
C ASP A 155 8.34 28.72 -5.45
N LYS A 156 9.52 28.83 -4.84
CA LYS A 156 10.68 29.49 -5.44
C LYS A 156 11.33 28.68 -6.57
N VAL A 157 11.03 27.39 -6.67
CA VAL A 157 11.53 26.54 -7.75
C VAL A 157 10.58 26.67 -8.95
N PRO A 158 11.03 27.10 -10.12
CA PRO A 158 10.19 27.15 -11.32
C PRO A 158 9.59 25.79 -11.67
N LEU A 159 8.37 25.78 -12.21
CA LEU A 159 7.72 24.52 -12.59
C LEU A 159 8.53 23.76 -13.66
N ASP A 160 9.06 24.46 -14.66
CA ASP A 160 10.00 23.99 -15.69
C ASP A 160 9.71 22.52 -16.11
N ALA A 161 8.51 22.34 -16.66
CA ALA A 161 7.98 20.99 -16.98
C ALA A 161 8.39 20.58 -18.39
N LYS A 162 9.12 19.47 -18.50
CA LYS A 162 9.40 18.79 -19.77
C LYS A 162 8.33 17.73 -20.00
N VAL A 163 7.53 17.94 -21.04
CA VAL A 163 6.43 17.05 -21.46
C VAL A 163 6.76 16.49 -22.84
N THR A 164 7.00 15.18 -22.94
CA THR A 164 7.40 14.51 -24.18
C THR A 164 6.31 13.52 -24.59
N GLU A 165 5.75 13.67 -25.78
CA GLU A 165 4.72 12.76 -26.28
C GLU A 165 5.28 11.35 -26.51
N ILE A 166 4.50 10.35 -26.14
CA ILE A 166 4.82 8.93 -26.27
C ILE A 166 3.73 8.27 -27.13
N ALA A 167 4.13 7.38 -28.04
CA ALA A 167 3.19 6.64 -28.86
C ALA A 167 2.18 5.87 -27.99
N CYS A 168 0.89 6.15 -28.17
CA CYS A 168 -0.21 5.51 -27.47
C CYS A 168 -1.06 4.68 -28.43
N LYS A 169 -1.18 3.37 -28.18
CA LYS A 169 -2.01 2.48 -29.01
C LYS A 169 -3.52 2.63 -28.74
N THR A 170 -3.89 3.31 -27.66
CA THR A 170 -5.29 3.52 -27.27
C THR A 170 -5.87 4.71 -28.02
N LYS A 171 -6.84 4.47 -28.89
CA LYS A 171 -7.56 5.53 -29.60
C LYS A 171 -8.21 6.50 -28.60
N GLY A 172 -8.18 7.80 -28.92
CA GLY A 172 -8.81 8.83 -28.09
C GLY A 172 -8.03 9.23 -26.85
N VAL A 173 -6.78 8.80 -26.69
CA VAL A 173 -5.90 9.16 -25.58
C VAL A 173 -4.54 9.61 -26.10
N LYS A 174 -4.05 10.75 -25.61
CA LYS A 174 -2.67 11.20 -25.75
C LYS A 174 -1.88 10.84 -24.50
N LEU A 175 -0.66 10.34 -24.67
CA LEU A 175 0.22 9.89 -23.59
C LEU A 175 1.54 10.66 -23.63
N TYR A 176 2.01 11.08 -22.46
CA TYR A 176 3.25 11.83 -22.31
C TYR A 176 4.11 11.27 -21.18
N GLY A 177 5.43 11.26 -21.40
CA GLY A 177 6.42 11.18 -20.32
C GLY A 177 6.64 12.59 -19.79
N VAL A 178 6.64 12.74 -18.48
CA VAL A 178 6.72 14.04 -17.81
C VAL A 178 7.86 14.06 -16.83
N GLU A 179 8.61 15.18 -16.84
CA GLU A 179 9.60 15.52 -15.84
C GLU A 179 9.34 16.98 -15.39
N VAL A 180 9.17 17.22 -14.09
CA VAL A 180 8.91 18.55 -13.53
C VAL A 180 9.94 18.85 -12.46
N LYS A 181 10.59 20.02 -12.58
CA LYS A 181 11.58 20.48 -11.59
C LYS A 181 10.96 20.57 -10.18
N CYS A 182 11.67 20.08 -9.20
CA CYS A 182 11.19 19.97 -7.82
C CYS A 182 12.25 20.43 -6.82
N LEU A 183 11.84 20.69 -5.59
CA LEU A 183 12.73 20.84 -4.45
C LEU A 183 13.31 19.47 -4.09
N GLY A 184 14.58 19.41 -3.72
CA GLY A 184 15.30 18.20 -3.36
C GLY A 184 16.13 17.64 -4.52
N SER A 185 16.57 16.38 -4.37
CA SER A 185 17.56 15.76 -5.25
C SER A 185 17.00 15.22 -6.57
N HIS A 186 15.68 15.01 -6.65
CA HIS A 186 15.02 14.42 -7.81
C HIS A 186 13.80 15.21 -8.28
N PRO A 187 13.54 15.28 -9.61
CA PRO A 187 12.32 15.88 -10.17
C PRO A 187 11.09 15.00 -9.87
N VAL A 188 9.91 15.54 -10.19
CA VAL A 188 8.72 14.70 -10.38
C VAL A 188 8.82 14.02 -11.74
N THR A 189 8.66 12.71 -11.79
CA THR A 189 8.62 11.95 -13.02
C THR A 189 7.42 11.02 -13.08
N GLY A 190 6.85 10.83 -14.27
CA GLY A 190 5.70 9.96 -14.44
C GLY A 190 5.11 10.01 -15.84
N TYR A 191 3.94 9.41 -15.98
CA TYR A 191 3.17 9.40 -17.22
C TYR A 191 1.89 10.22 -17.06
N LEU A 192 1.69 11.17 -17.96
CA LEU A 192 0.47 11.94 -18.12
C LEU A 192 -0.34 11.39 -19.30
N ALA A 193 -1.61 11.09 -19.07
CA ALA A 193 -2.54 10.77 -20.13
C ALA A 193 -3.70 11.79 -20.16
N VAL A 194 -4.07 12.21 -21.36
CA VAL A 194 -5.10 13.23 -21.60
C VAL A 194 -6.08 12.70 -22.65
N PRO A 195 -7.42 12.85 -22.47
CA PRO A 195 -8.35 12.56 -23.55
C PRO A 195 -8.02 13.40 -24.80
N ALA A 196 -7.95 12.78 -25.99
CA ALA A 196 -7.49 13.45 -27.20
C ALA A 196 -8.38 14.65 -27.61
N ASN A 197 -9.64 14.64 -27.19
CA ASN A 197 -10.64 15.67 -27.45
C ASN A 197 -10.88 16.58 -26.24
N ALA A 198 -10.02 16.55 -25.22
CA ALA A 198 -10.16 17.40 -24.04
C ALA A 198 -10.10 18.89 -24.42
N ALA A 199 -11.14 19.63 -24.10
CA ALA A 199 -11.16 21.08 -24.20
C ALA A 199 -10.63 21.73 -22.91
N ALA A 200 -10.25 22.99 -22.98
CA ALA A 200 -9.80 23.73 -21.81
C ALA A 200 -10.92 23.80 -20.74
N GLY A 201 -10.56 23.53 -19.49
CA GLY A 201 -11.46 23.62 -18.36
C GLY A 201 -12.57 22.55 -18.27
N THR A 202 -12.44 21.42 -18.98
CA THR A 202 -13.53 20.43 -19.07
C THR A 202 -13.28 19.12 -18.35
N CYS A 203 -12.03 18.80 -18.02
CA CYS A 203 -11.68 17.49 -17.48
C CYS A 203 -11.40 17.51 -15.98
N PRO A 204 -12.01 16.62 -15.18
CA PRO A 204 -11.51 16.32 -13.84
C PRO A 204 -10.07 15.79 -13.91
N ALA A 205 -9.33 15.97 -12.82
CA ALA A 205 -7.94 15.52 -12.73
C ALA A 205 -7.76 14.40 -11.70
N VAL A 206 -6.92 13.42 -12.03
CA VAL A 206 -6.51 12.35 -11.13
C VAL A 206 -4.99 12.31 -11.06
N VAL A 207 -4.43 12.40 -9.85
CA VAL A 207 -3.01 12.11 -9.60
C VAL A 207 -2.89 10.79 -8.84
N GLU A 208 -2.14 9.86 -9.41
CA GLU A 208 -1.94 8.54 -8.84
C GLU A 208 -0.46 8.36 -8.44
N TYR A 209 -0.23 7.73 -7.30
CA TYR A 209 1.09 7.62 -6.68
C TYR A 209 1.58 6.18 -6.67
N LEU A 210 2.77 5.96 -7.23
CA LEU A 210 3.40 4.64 -7.28
C LEU A 210 3.74 4.15 -5.86
N SER A 211 3.43 2.89 -5.60
CA SER A 211 3.82 2.23 -4.36
C SER A 211 5.33 1.96 -4.27
N ALA A 212 5.78 1.40 -3.13
CA ALA A 212 7.19 1.14 -2.84
C ALA A 212 7.82 0.05 -3.74
N VAL A 213 7.78 0.22 -5.06
CA VAL A 213 8.43 -0.69 -6.02
C VAL A 213 9.65 -0.04 -6.65
N ASN A 214 10.63 -0.88 -6.98
CA ASN A 214 11.83 -0.47 -7.69
C ASN A 214 11.61 -0.68 -9.21
N ALA A 215 10.66 0.04 -9.77
CA ALA A 215 10.23 -0.10 -11.15
C ALA A 215 9.64 1.21 -11.66
N ASP A 216 9.49 1.31 -12.98
CA ASP A 216 8.78 2.41 -13.62
C ASP A 216 7.30 2.45 -13.19
N ALA A 217 6.72 3.64 -13.25
CA ALA A 217 5.28 3.80 -13.25
C ALA A 217 4.72 3.16 -14.54
N SER A 218 3.61 2.43 -14.45
CA SER A 218 3.01 1.85 -15.65
C SER A 218 2.22 2.91 -16.43
N SER A 219 2.57 3.13 -17.71
CA SER A 219 1.85 4.04 -18.59
C SER A 219 0.40 3.62 -18.86
N SER A 220 0.06 2.34 -18.68
CA SER A 220 -1.32 1.86 -18.84
C SER A 220 -2.28 2.41 -17.77
N VAL A 221 -1.80 2.74 -16.60
CA VAL A 221 -2.62 3.24 -15.49
C VAL A 221 -3.28 4.57 -15.85
N PRO A 222 -2.55 5.66 -16.19
CA PRO A 222 -3.19 6.92 -16.56
C PRO A 222 -3.98 6.81 -17.86
N VAL A 223 -3.57 5.95 -18.82
CA VAL A 223 -4.33 5.71 -20.04
C VAL A 223 -5.73 5.18 -19.75
N GLU A 224 -5.87 4.20 -18.87
CA GLU A 224 -7.20 3.67 -18.47
C GLU A 224 -8.07 4.73 -17.78
N ARG A 225 -7.48 5.70 -17.06
CA ARG A 225 -8.19 6.85 -16.50
C ARG A 225 -8.63 7.82 -17.59
N ALA A 226 -7.74 8.17 -18.51
CA ALA A 226 -8.04 9.11 -19.61
C ALA A 226 -9.15 8.63 -20.55
N LYS A 227 -9.31 7.31 -20.75
CA LYS A 227 -10.47 6.72 -21.45
C LYS A 227 -11.82 7.09 -20.84
N ARG A 228 -11.84 7.51 -19.57
CA ARG A 228 -13.05 7.92 -18.83
C ARG A 228 -13.26 9.43 -18.83
N GLY A 229 -12.49 10.18 -19.62
CA GLY A 229 -12.64 11.64 -19.74
C GLY A 229 -11.90 12.43 -18.66
N VAL A 230 -10.94 11.84 -17.94
CA VAL A 230 -10.15 12.56 -16.93
C VAL A 230 -8.73 12.81 -17.44
N ILE A 231 -8.08 13.89 -17.01
CA ILE A 231 -6.63 14.00 -17.13
C ILE A 231 -5.99 13.24 -15.99
N ALA A 232 -5.05 12.35 -16.29
CA ALA A 232 -4.47 11.46 -15.30
C ALA A 232 -2.94 11.52 -15.29
N PHE A 233 -2.36 11.74 -14.12
CA PHE A 233 -0.92 11.79 -13.94
C PHE A 233 -0.48 10.73 -12.92
N TYR A 234 0.27 9.72 -13.36
CA TYR A 234 0.80 8.66 -12.52
C TYR A 234 2.28 8.87 -12.29
N ILE A 235 2.66 9.24 -11.07
CA ILE A 235 4.04 9.59 -10.71
C ILE A 235 4.76 8.47 -9.97
N SER A 236 6.08 8.43 -10.15
CA SER A 236 6.97 7.57 -9.37
C SER A 236 7.42 8.24 -8.08
N TRP A 237 7.52 7.45 -6.99
CA TRP A 237 7.98 7.93 -5.69
C TRP A 237 9.45 8.37 -5.69
N HIS A 238 10.26 7.83 -6.60
CA HIS A 238 11.72 8.00 -6.63
C HIS A 238 12.19 9.16 -7.54
N GLY A 239 11.34 9.68 -8.42
CA GLY A 239 11.72 10.76 -9.32
C GLY A 239 12.77 10.39 -10.39
N LEU A 240 13.04 9.10 -10.64
CA LEU A 240 13.92 8.64 -11.69
C LEU A 240 13.23 8.71 -13.06
N PRO A 241 13.95 8.94 -14.17
CA PRO A 241 13.38 9.04 -15.51
C PRO A 241 12.49 7.84 -15.86
N VAL A 242 11.37 8.09 -16.56
CA VAL A 242 10.47 7.02 -17.03
C VAL A 242 11.09 6.24 -18.19
N GLY A 243 10.60 5.02 -18.46
CA GLY A 243 11.01 4.20 -19.60
C GLY A 243 12.37 3.52 -19.45
N GLN A 244 12.96 3.50 -18.26
CA GLN A 244 14.25 2.85 -18.03
C GLN A 244 14.12 1.34 -17.82
N SER A 245 15.25 0.63 -17.90
CA SER A 245 15.27 -0.83 -17.68
C SER A 245 14.98 -1.22 -16.23
N LYS A 246 14.51 -2.45 -16.02
CA LYS A 246 14.30 -3.00 -14.66
C LYS A 246 15.57 -2.96 -13.82
N SER A 247 16.74 -3.21 -14.40
CA SER A 247 18.03 -3.16 -13.70
C SER A 247 18.40 -1.75 -13.27
N TYR A 248 18.09 -0.74 -14.11
CA TYR A 248 18.28 0.67 -13.75
C TYR A 248 17.50 1.05 -12.50
N TYR A 249 16.19 0.76 -12.47
CA TYR A 249 15.37 1.04 -11.29
C TYR A 249 15.79 0.23 -10.06
N ALA A 250 16.12 -1.05 -10.23
CA ALA A 250 16.57 -1.89 -9.12
C ALA A 250 17.83 -1.31 -8.43
N LYS A 251 18.78 -0.80 -9.21
CA LYS A 251 20.01 -0.18 -8.71
C LYS A 251 19.74 1.16 -8.03
N ASN A 252 19.09 2.10 -8.73
CA ASN A 252 18.97 3.48 -8.29
C ASN A 252 17.94 3.64 -7.15
N CYS A 253 16.78 2.99 -7.21
CA CYS A 253 15.84 2.99 -6.10
C CYS A 253 16.42 2.37 -4.82
N ARG A 254 17.34 1.40 -4.95
CA ARG A 254 18.05 0.86 -3.77
C ARG A 254 18.96 1.90 -3.14
N ALA A 255 19.67 2.69 -3.95
CA ALA A 255 20.53 3.77 -3.47
C ALA A 255 19.70 4.84 -2.72
N ASP A 256 18.54 5.26 -3.28
CA ASP A 256 17.66 6.23 -2.63
C ASP A 256 17.12 5.72 -1.28
N ARG A 257 16.75 4.44 -1.20
CA ARG A 257 16.30 3.84 0.07
C ARG A 257 17.37 3.72 1.13
N LEU A 258 18.63 3.60 0.74
CA LEU A 258 19.74 3.66 1.70
C LEU A 258 19.81 5.06 2.33
N LYS A 259 19.63 6.12 1.53
CA LYS A 259 19.55 7.51 2.03
C LYS A 259 18.38 7.70 2.98
N TRP A 260 17.23 7.08 2.74
CA TRP A 260 16.10 7.12 3.68
C TRP A 260 16.49 6.67 5.10
N SER A 261 17.43 5.73 5.21
CA SER A 261 17.90 5.23 6.50
C SER A 261 19.05 6.05 7.07
N SER A 262 19.96 6.55 6.23
CA SER A 262 21.14 7.32 6.68
C SER A 262 20.79 8.76 7.06
N ASP A 263 19.84 9.39 6.38
CA ASP A 263 19.55 10.82 6.48
C ASP A 263 18.40 11.13 7.46
N ILE A 264 17.91 10.13 8.18
CA ILE A 264 16.73 10.22 9.06
C ILE A 264 16.94 11.08 10.33
N PHE A 265 18.11 11.69 10.50
CA PHE A 265 18.47 12.44 11.71
C PHE A 265 18.22 13.96 11.59
N GLU A 266 17.91 14.44 10.37
CA GLU A 266 17.66 15.85 10.08
C GLU A 266 16.44 15.98 9.18
N ARG A 267 15.39 16.67 9.67
CA ARG A 267 14.08 16.72 8.98
C ARG A 267 14.13 17.41 7.62
N GLU A 268 15.00 18.41 7.46
CA GLU A 268 15.18 19.17 6.22
C GLU A 268 15.91 18.39 5.14
N LYS A 269 16.71 17.41 5.53
CA LYS A 269 17.57 16.60 4.65
C LYS A 269 17.04 15.17 4.45
N TRP A 270 16.00 14.78 5.18
CA TRP A 270 15.52 13.41 5.10
C TRP A 270 15.01 13.06 3.70
N ALA A 271 15.75 12.21 3.00
CA ALA A 271 15.48 11.86 1.61
C ALA A 271 14.09 11.24 1.38
N ALA A 272 13.50 10.57 2.37
CA ALA A 272 12.11 10.11 2.27
C ALA A 272 11.10 11.26 2.30
N GLY A 273 11.43 12.38 2.97
CA GLY A 273 10.62 13.59 3.00
C GLY A 273 10.52 14.28 1.64
N GLU A 274 11.57 14.20 0.82
CA GLU A 274 11.56 14.74 -0.54
C GLU A 274 10.45 14.15 -1.42
N MET A 275 9.98 12.94 -1.10
CA MET A 275 8.84 12.33 -1.76
C MET A 275 7.59 13.22 -1.64
N TYR A 276 7.37 13.88 -0.49
CA TYR A 276 6.23 14.78 -0.30
C TYR A 276 6.39 16.12 -1.03
N TYR A 277 7.62 16.57 -1.29
CA TYR A 277 7.85 17.71 -2.20
C TYR A 277 7.42 17.35 -3.62
N ARG A 278 7.74 16.14 -4.08
CA ARG A 278 7.27 15.63 -5.38
C ARG A 278 5.75 15.50 -5.43
N VAL A 279 5.10 15.09 -4.34
CA VAL A 279 3.64 15.09 -4.22
C VAL A 279 3.08 16.50 -4.44
N MET A 280 3.54 17.52 -3.69
CA MET A 280 3.08 18.91 -3.86
C MET A 280 3.32 19.41 -5.28
N ARG A 281 4.51 19.15 -5.84
CA ARG A 281 4.87 19.60 -7.19
C ARG A 281 4.04 18.90 -8.29
N SER A 282 3.67 17.65 -8.10
CA SER A 282 2.80 16.95 -9.05
C SER A 282 1.38 17.56 -9.11
N LEU A 283 0.91 18.07 -7.96
CA LEU A 283 -0.36 18.78 -7.88
C LEU A 283 -0.26 20.17 -8.53
N ASP A 284 0.85 20.87 -8.38
CA ASP A 284 1.10 22.14 -9.10
C ASP A 284 1.09 21.92 -10.61
N PHE A 285 1.76 20.87 -11.09
CA PHE A 285 1.80 20.54 -12.52
C PHE A 285 0.42 20.20 -13.07
N ILE A 286 -0.34 19.32 -12.40
CA ILE A 286 -1.67 18.95 -12.94
C ILE A 286 -2.65 20.13 -12.91
N LYS A 287 -2.55 21.01 -11.92
CA LYS A 287 -3.33 22.26 -11.84
C LYS A 287 -2.95 23.27 -12.91
N SER A 288 -1.73 23.25 -13.44
CA SER A 288 -1.30 24.10 -14.56
C SER A 288 -1.82 23.63 -15.93
N ARG A 289 -2.39 22.43 -16.00
CA ARG A 289 -2.92 21.90 -17.27
C ARG A 289 -4.16 22.66 -17.70
N PRO A 290 -4.22 23.12 -18.97
CA PRO A 290 -5.37 23.88 -19.47
C PRO A 290 -6.65 23.05 -19.49
N GLU A 291 -6.56 21.72 -19.62
CA GLU A 291 -7.70 20.82 -19.69
C GLU A 291 -8.41 20.64 -18.34
N TRP A 292 -7.73 20.92 -17.21
CA TRP A 292 -8.31 20.73 -15.88
C TRP A 292 -9.52 21.66 -15.62
N ASP A 293 -10.58 21.08 -15.08
CA ASP A 293 -11.86 21.76 -14.81
C ASP A 293 -11.82 22.74 -13.60
N LYS A 294 -10.68 22.82 -12.91
CA LYS A 294 -10.42 23.63 -11.69
C LYS A 294 -11.35 23.30 -10.50
N LYS A 295 -12.09 22.20 -10.57
CA LYS A 295 -13.07 21.77 -9.57
C LYS A 295 -12.77 20.41 -8.97
N ASN A 296 -12.42 19.45 -9.80
CA ASN A 296 -12.26 18.05 -9.39
C ASN A 296 -10.79 17.63 -9.47
N LEU A 297 -10.17 17.46 -8.32
CA LEU A 297 -8.81 16.94 -8.19
C LEU A 297 -8.81 15.76 -7.22
N VAL A 298 -8.60 14.56 -7.76
CA VAL A 298 -8.62 13.31 -7.02
C VAL A 298 -7.21 12.77 -6.88
N VAL A 299 -6.86 12.30 -5.69
CA VAL A 299 -5.56 11.66 -5.43
C VAL A 299 -5.75 10.21 -5.01
N VAL A 300 -4.88 9.33 -5.51
CA VAL A 300 -5.05 7.88 -5.36
C VAL A 300 -3.70 7.21 -5.14
N GLY A 301 -3.64 6.28 -4.19
CA GLY A 301 -2.46 5.45 -4.02
C GLY A 301 -2.61 4.38 -2.96
N GLY A 302 -1.72 3.40 -3.01
CA GLY A 302 -1.67 2.32 -2.04
C GLY A 302 -0.28 2.12 -1.43
N SER A 303 -0.21 1.65 -0.18
CA SER A 303 1.06 1.45 0.54
C SER A 303 1.85 2.77 0.63
N LEU A 304 3.04 2.86 0.04
CA LEU A 304 3.77 4.12 -0.06
C LEU A 304 3.00 5.17 -0.87
N GLY A 305 2.28 4.75 -1.92
CA GLY A 305 1.35 5.60 -2.65
C GLY A 305 0.19 6.09 -1.78
N GLY A 306 -0.26 5.27 -0.82
CA GLY A 306 -1.27 5.65 0.18
C GLY A 306 -0.78 6.76 1.09
N ALA A 307 0.46 6.70 1.57
CA ALA A 307 1.08 7.79 2.33
C ALA A 307 1.19 9.07 1.49
N GLN A 308 1.56 8.95 0.21
CA GLN A 308 1.60 10.08 -0.72
C GLN A 308 0.21 10.69 -0.95
N SER A 309 -0.84 9.87 -1.10
CA SER A 309 -2.23 10.34 -1.23
C SER A 309 -2.71 11.06 0.03
N ALA A 310 -2.36 10.56 1.21
CA ALA A 310 -2.66 11.22 2.48
C ALA A 310 -1.94 12.56 2.60
N ALA A 311 -0.66 12.63 2.20
CA ALA A 311 0.11 13.87 2.17
C ALA A 311 -0.46 14.86 1.15
N ALA A 312 -0.87 14.42 -0.03
CA ALA A 312 -1.53 15.23 -1.05
C ALA A 312 -2.81 15.88 -0.51
N ALA A 313 -3.66 15.08 0.15
CA ALA A 313 -4.91 15.55 0.75
C ALA A 313 -4.70 16.60 1.88
N ALA A 314 -3.58 16.49 2.59
CA ALA A 314 -3.25 17.39 3.68
C ALA A 314 -2.58 18.69 3.19
N LEU A 315 -1.69 18.59 2.20
CA LEU A 315 -0.78 19.67 1.79
C LEU A 315 -1.30 20.51 0.61
N ASP A 316 -2.42 20.12 -0.02
CA ASP A 316 -3.04 20.90 -1.10
C ASP A 316 -4.56 20.99 -0.95
N LYS A 317 -5.03 22.21 -0.67
CA LYS A 317 -6.46 22.53 -0.47
C LYS A 317 -7.35 22.31 -1.71
N ASN A 318 -6.76 22.17 -2.90
CA ASN A 318 -7.51 21.92 -4.13
C ASN A 318 -7.85 20.44 -4.31
N VAL A 319 -7.26 19.54 -3.56
CA VAL A 319 -7.66 18.14 -3.53
C VAL A 319 -9.10 18.04 -3.00
N THR A 320 -9.97 17.39 -3.76
CA THR A 320 -11.39 17.25 -3.43
C THR A 320 -11.76 15.89 -2.90
N LEU A 321 -10.97 14.87 -3.26
CA LEU A 321 -11.19 13.50 -2.84
C LEU A 321 -9.86 12.74 -2.81
N ALA A 322 -9.61 12.00 -1.73
CA ALA A 322 -8.44 11.14 -1.61
C ALA A 322 -8.81 9.68 -1.38
N LEU A 323 -8.20 8.76 -2.15
CA LEU A 323 -8.20 7.34 -1.87
C LEU A 323 -6.85 6.93 -1.28
N VAL A 324 -6.89 6.50 -0.04
CA VAL A 324 -5.73 6.15 0.78
C VAL A 324 -5.78 4.65 1.09
N GLY A 325 -5.14 3.85 0.22
CA GLY A 325 -5.17 2.39 0.35
C GLY A 325 -4.01 1.85 1.17
N VAL A 326 -4.29 1.03 2.19
CA VAL A 326 -3.25 0.35 3.02
C VAL A 326 -2.02 1.21 3.28
N PRO A 327 -2.18 2.46 3.73
CA PRO A 327 -1.09 3.43 3.75
C PRO A 327 0.04 3.01 4.69
N THR A 328 1.28 3.25 4.25
CA THR A 328 2.44 3.28 5.14
C THR A 328 2.58 4.65 5.81
N PHE A 329 3.55 4.83 6.66
CA PHE A 329 3.82 6.09 7.39
C PHE A 329 2.68 6.54 8.34
N ALA A 330 1.80 5.63 8.75
CA ALA A 330 0.86 5.86 9.83
C ALA A 330 1.49 5.35 11.15
N GLU A 331 1.58 6.23 12.15
CA GLU A 331 2.21 5.96 13.44
C GLU A 331 3.61 5.35 13.30
N ILE A 332 4.53 6.11 12.66
CA ILE A 332 5.91 5.66 12.44
C ILE A 332 6.63 5.44 13.76
N ASP A 333 6.41 6.31 14.75
CA ASP A 333 6.88 6.15 16.13
C ASP A 333 5.90 5.31 16.94
N ASN A 334 6.29 4.07 17.19
CA ASN A 334 5.48 3.13 17.97
C ASN A 334 5.94 2.95 19.43
N ARG A 335 6.89 3.75 19.90
CA ARG A 335 7.50 3.58 21.24
C ARG A 335 6.47 3.67 22.38
N LYS A 336 5.52 4.60 22.28
CA LYS A 336 4.49 4.80 23.28
C LYS A 336 3.32 3.80 23.15
N SER A 337 2.95 3.45 21.93
CA SER A 337 1.80 2.55 21.68
C SER A 337 2.15 1.07 21.79
N GLY A 338 3.40 0.70 21.57
CA GLY A 338 3.83 -0.70 21.49
C GLY A 338 3.28 -1.47 20.28
N ARG A 339 2.54 -0.81 19.37
CA ARG A 339 2.05 -1.39 18.11
C ARG A 339 3.18 -1.78 17.17
N ALA A 340 2.84 -2.39 16.04
CA ALA A 340 3.82 -2.78 15.04
C ALA A 340 4.58 -1.56 14.51
N GLY A 341 5.88 -1.50 14.75
CA GLY A 341 6.73 -0.38 14.35
C GLY A 341 7.05 -0.36 12.86
N HIS A 342 7.14 0.82 12.29
CA HIS A 342 7.49 1.00 10.88
C HIS A 342 8.93 0.54 10.59
N ARG A 343 9.13 -0.15 9.46
CA ARG A 343 10.44 -0.76 9.09
C ARG A 343 11.56 0.26 8.93
N ILE A 344 11.25 1.50 8.58
CA ILE A 344 12.24 2.57 8.44
C ILE A 344 12.92 2.92 9.77
N ILE A 345 12.28 2.60 10.88
CA ILE A 345 12.81 2.71 12.23
C ILE A 345 13.34 1.34 12.70
N THR A 346 12.47 0.32 12.73
CA THR A 346 12.76 -0.97 13.39
C THR A 346 13.86 -1.78 12.71
N ARG A 347 14.18 -1.50 11.44
CA ARG A 347 15.24 -2.16 10.67
C ARG A 347 16.39 -1.22 10.29
N ASN A 348 16.41 -0.02 10.87
CA ASN A 348 17.43 0.98 10.55
C ASN A 348 18.68 0.77 11.39
N LYS A 349 19.74 0.31 10.75
CA LYS A 349 21.02 0.03 11.40
C LYS A 349 21.79 1.28 11.88
N TYR A 350 21.40 2.47 11.43
CA TYR A 350 22.05 3.72 11.83
C TYR A 350 21.46 4.30 13.11
N ILE A 351 20.27 3.87 13.53
CA ILE A 351 19.62 4.33 14.76
C ILE A 351 20.23 3.58 15.93
N LYS A 352 20.86 4.32 16.84
CA LYS A 352 21.36 3.78 18.11
C LYS A 352 20.23 3.69 19.14
N GLN A 353 20.35 2.75 20.06
CA GLN A 353 19.43 2.63 21.19
C GLN A 353 19.39 3.95 21.99
N GLY A 354 18.20 4.46 22.27
CA GLY A 354 17.98 5.70 23.01
C GLY A 354 18.07 6.99 22.18
N ASP A 355 18.43 6.92 20.89
CA ASP A 355 18.46 8.11 20.04
C ASP A 355 17.04 8.58 19.66
N ALA A 356 16.63 9.73 20.15
CA ALA A 356 15.32 10.31 19.90
C ALA A 356 15.21 11.07 18.57
N ARG A 357 16.35 11.48 17.97
CA ARG A 357 16.35 12.32 16.76
C ARG A 357 15.55 11.75 15.59
N PRO A 358 15.71 10.46 15.21
CA PRO A 358 14.95 9.90 14.10
C PRO A 358 13.44 9.96 14.33
N TYR A 359 12.99 9.78 15.56
CA TYR A 359 11.57 9.81 15.91
C TYR A 359 11.01 11.24 15.83
N ASN A 360 11.79 12.23 16.23
CA ASN A 360 11.42 13.63 16.06
C ASN A 360 11.30 13.99 14.57
N VAL A 361 12.23 13.52 13.73
CA VAL A 361 12.17 13.73 12.28
C VAL A 361 10.94 13.11 11.67
N VAL A 362 10.68 11.82 11.90
CA VAL A 362 9.56 11.12 11.25
C VAL A 362 8.19 11.66 11.66
N SER A 363 8.07 12.34 12.80
CA SER A 363 6.81 12.95 13.24
C SER A 363 6.30 14.03 12.27
N TYR A 364 7.18 14.73 11.55
CA TYR A 364 6.78 15.70 10.52
C TYR A 364 6.23 15.04 9.25
N PHE A 365 6.50 13.76 9.04
CA PHE A 365 6.12 13.01 7.84
C PHE A 365 5.10 11.91 8.13
N ASP A 366 4.69 11.77 9.40
CA ASP A 366 3.66 10.83 9.79
C ASP A 366 2.29 11.31 9.31
N ILE A 367 1.59 10.45 8.56
CA ILE A 367 0.27 10.79 8.01
C ILE A 367 -0.78 10.98 9.10
N VAL A 368 -0.57 10.47 10.31
CA VAL A 368 -1.46 10.72 11.46
C VAL A 368 -1.44 12.20 11.82
N ASN A 369 -0.27 12.84 11.81
CA ASN A 369 -0.14 14.28 12.05
C ASN A 369 -0.67 15.09 10.88
N LEU A 370 -0.40 14.65 9.63
CA LEU A 370 -0.96 15.26 8.42
C LEU A 370 -2.50 15.21 8.37
N ALA A 371 -3.14 14.26 9.03
CA ALA A 371 -4.59 14.17 9.08
C ALA A 371 -5.27 15.44 9.62
N SER A 372 -4.59 16.19 10.52
CA SER A 372 -5.10 17.46 11.07
C SER A 372 -5.29 18.56 10.01
N LEU A 373 -4.47 18.53 8.95
CA LEU A 373 -4.50 19.50 7.85
C LEU A 373 -5.52 19.10 6.76
N THR A 374 -5.98 17.86 6.75
CA THR A 374 -6.84 17.31 5.69
C THR A 374 -8.25 17.87 5.78
N LYS A 375 -8.75 18.47 4.67
CA LYS A 375 -10.09 19.05 4.58
C LYS A 375 -11.00 18.36 3.56
N CYS A 376 -10.42 17.69 2.55
CA CYS A 376 -11.18 16.99 1.52
C CYS A 376 -11.82 15.71 2.05
N GLU A 377 -12.72 15.11 1.27
CA GLU A 377 -13.24 13.78 1.56
C GLU A 377 -12.12 12.72 1.40
N VAL A 378 -12.03 11.80 2.36
CA VAL A 378 -11.02 10.72 2.35
C VAL A 378 -11.71 9.36 2.43
N PHE A 379 -11.33 8.47 1.52
CA PHE A 379 -11.73 7.07 1.58
C PHE A 379 -10.51 6.18 1.83
N VAL A 380 -10.53 5.42 2.94
CA VAL A 380 -9.43 4.55 3.37
C VAL A 380 -9.77 3.09 3.07
N CYS A 381 -8.77 2.28 2.73
CA CYS A 381 -8.94 0.82 2.63
C CYS A 381 -7.87 0.12 3.45
N THR A 382 -8.24 -0.99 4.13
CA THR A 382 -7.27 -1.83 4.82
C THR A 382 -7.76 -3.28 4.95
N GLY A 383 -6.81 -4.24 4.94
CA GLY A 383 -7.06 -5.64 5.25
C GLY A 383 -6.60 -5.95 6.67
N PHE A 384 -7.39 -6.76 7.41
CA PHE A 384 -7.01 -7.06 8.80
C PHE A 384 -5.91 -8.13 8.91
N ALA A 385 -5.58 -8.80 7.81
CA ALA A 385 -4.42 -9.70 7.76
C ALA A 385 -3.15 -9.03 7.18
N ASP A 386 -3.12 -7.69 7.07
CA ASP A 386 -1.98 -6.94 6.55
C ASP A 386 -0.90 -6.73 7.62
N GLU A 387 0.23 -7.46 7.49
CA GLU A 387 1.41 -7.28 8.34
C GLU A 387 2.43 -6.29 7.75
N THR A 388 2.18 -5.74 6.57
CA THR A 388 3.06 -4.76 5.94
C THR A 388 2.70 -3.34 6.36
N CYS A 389 1.39 -3.04 6.29
CA CYS A 389 0.80 -1.84 6.82
C CYS A 389 -0.31 -2.28 7.79
N PRO A 390 0.03 -2.54 9.07
CA PRO A 390 -0.91 -3.12 10.02
C PRO A 390 -2.20 -2.32 10.16
N PRO A 391 -3.36 -2.98 10.24
CA PRO A 391 -4.63 -2.27 10.29
C PRO A 391 -4.76 -1.35 11.51
N SER A 392 -4.17 -1.69 12.65
CA SER A 392 -4.13 -0.79 13.81
C SER A 392 -3.43 0.55 13.50
N ASN A 393 -2.29 0.52 12.78
CA ASN A 393 -1.62 1.74 12.33
C ASN A 393 -2.49 2.51 11.30
N VAL A 394 -3.17 1.82 10.39
CA VAL A 394 -4.09 2.48 9.44
C VAL A 394 -5.25 3.14 10.16
N PHE A 395 -5.77 2.51 11.23
CA PHE A 395 -6.84 3.08 12.04
C PHE A 395 -6.41 4.30 12.86
N THR A 396 -5.13 4.42 13.26
CA THR A 396 -4.66 5.68 13.88
C THR A 396 -4.78 6.86 12.93
N TYR A 397 -4.46 6.67 11.64
CA TYR A 397 -4.67 7.69 10.63
C TYR A 397 -6.17 7.96 10.39
N TYR A 398 -6.96 6.90 10.16
CA TYR A 398 -8.39 7.02 9.90
C TYR A 398 -9.11 7.76 11.04
N ASN A 399 -8.82 7.40 12.28
CA ASN A 399 -9.46 8.00 13.45
C ASN A 399 -9.02 9.47 13.67
N ALA A 400 -7.78 9.83 13.27
CA ALA A 400 -7.27 11.20 13.35
C ALA A 400 -7.95 12.16 12.36
N LEU A 401 -8.46 11.67 11.22
CA LEU A 401 -9.16 12.48 10.24
C LEU A 401 -10.42 13.13 10.83
N LYS A 402 -10.59 14.45 10.64
CA LYS A 402 -11.76 15.25 11.06
C LYS A 402 -12.67 15.64 9.90
N CYS A 403 -12.27 15.35 8.67
CA CYS A 403 -13.06 15.58 7.47
C CYS A 403 -14.11 14.48 7.23
N LYS A 404 -14.92 14.64 6.18
CA LYS A 404 -15.78 13.55 5.68
C LYS A 404 -14.92 12.37 5.27
N LYS A 405 -15.21 11.20 5.84
CA LYS A 405 -14.38 10.00 5.65
C LYS A 405 -15.20 8.72 5.56
N GLY A 406 -14.66 7.73 4.84
CA GLY A 406 -15.17 6.37 4.78
C GLY A 406 -14.02 5.36 4.85
N ILE A 407 -14.33 4.12 5.24
CA ILE A 407 -13.37 3.03 5.27
C ILE A 407 -13.95 1.74 4.70
N SER A 408 -13.14 1.02 3.93
CA SER A 408 -13.44 -0.35 3.47
C SER A 408 -12.44 -1.31 4.09
N THR A 409 -12.94 -2.36 4.73
CA THR A 409 -12.14 -3.34 5.44
C THR A 409 -12.44 -4.77 5.00
N ASN A 410 -11.48 -5.67 5.18
CA ASN A 410 -11.68 -7.09 4.93
C ASN A 410 -10.83 -7.91 5.93
N PRO A 411 -11.45 -8.74 6.78
CA PRO A 411 -10.74 -9.56 7.78
C PRO A 411 -9.79 -10.60 7.19
N PHE A 412 -10.04 -11.04 5.95
CA PHE A 412 -9.35 -12.19 5.34
C PHE A 412 -8.35 -11.78 4.27
N THR A 413 -8.01 -10.50 4.17
CA THR A 413 -7.05 -10.00 3.18
C THR A 413 -5.86 -9.34 3.84
N GLY A 414 -4.68 -9.67 3.32
CA GLY A 414 -3.42 -8.99 3.63
C GLY A 414 -3.18 -7.79 2.70
N HIS A 415 -1.91 -7.39 2.59
CA HIS A 415 -1.49 -6.18 1.88
C HIS A 415 -1.92 -6.10 0.40
N PHE A 416 -2.10 -7.23 -0.28
CA PHE A 416 -2.35 -7.29 -1.73
C PHE A 416 -3.76 -7.74 -2.13
N GLY A 417 -4.70 -7.77 -1.21
CA GLY A 417 -6.04 -8.29 -1.49
C GLY A 417 -7.20 -7.32 -1.23
N THR A 418 -6.93 -6.21 -0.62
CA THR A 418 -7.91 -5.43 0.14
C THR A 418 -8.91 -4.63 -0.68
N THR A 419 -8.67 -4.36 -1.95
CA THR A 419 -9.34 -3.21 -2.59
C THR A 419 -10.11 -3.52 -3.86
N LYS A 420 -10.62 -4.71 -4.00
CA LYS A 420 -11.54 -5.02 -5.12
C LYS A 420 -12.89 -4.31 -5.05
N ASN A 421 -13.25 -3.73 -3.93
CA ASN A 421 -14.57 -3.14 -3.71
C ASN A 421 -14.47 -1.79 -3.02
N ILE A 422 -14.26 -0.73 -3.79
CA ILE A 422 -14.65 0.64 -3.39
C ILE A 422 -16.17 0.81 -3.57
N LYS A 423 -16.92 -0.25 -3.42
CA LYS A 423 -18.37 -0.19 -3.44
C LYS A 423 -18.82 0.69 -2.29
N GLY A 424 -19.39 1.84 -2.64
CA GLY A 424 -19.96 2.79 -1.68
C GLY A 424 -19.52 4.24 -1.87
N ASN A 425 -18.47 4.53 -2.64
CA ASN A 425 -18.18 5.89 -3.06
C ASN A 425 -18.43 6.04 -4.59
N LYS A 426 -19.70 6.29 -4.95
CA LYS A 426 -20.12 6.42 -6.34
C LYS A 426 -19.31 7.46 -7.12
N LYS A 427 -19.00 8.61 -6.50
CA LYS A 427 -18.20 9.66 -7.12
C LYS A 427 -16.78 9.18 -7.45
N LEU A 428 -16.16 8.39 -6.57
CA LEU A 428 -14.85 7.83 -6.80
C LEU A 428 -14.89 6.76 -7.91
N GLU A 429 -15.91 5.89 -7.91
CA GLU A 429 -16.13 4.90 -8.96
C GLU A 429 -16.36 5.54 -10.34
N GLU A 430 -17.09 6.64 -10.40
CA GLU A 430 -17.31 7.41 -11.63
C GLU A 430 -16.01 8.01 -12.18
N LEU A 431 -15.19 8.62 -11.33
CA LEU A 431 -13.97 9.32 -11.74
C LEU A 431 -12.79 8.36 -12.05
N VAL A 432 -12.64 7.31 -11.28
CA VAL A 432 -11.46 6.44 -11.39
C VAL A 432 -11.79 5.00 -11.75
N GLY A 433 -13.06 4.64 -11.83
CA GLY A 433 -13.55 3.28 -12.06
C GLY A 433 -13.24 2.35 -10.87
N SER A 434 -13.36 1.04 -11.09
CA SER A 434 -12.95 0.07 -10.07
C SER A 434 -11.45 0.19 -9.82
N ILE A 435 -11.08 0.84 -8.70
CA ILE A 435 -9.69 0.90 -8.29
C ILE A 435 -9.34 -0.44 -7.64
N THR A 436 -8.50 -1.18 -8.30
CA THR A 436 -7.72 -2.22 -7.64
C THR A 436 -6.47 -1.53 -7.14
N VAL A 437 -6.39 -1.20 -5.87
CA VAL A 437 -5.23 -0.53 -5.27
C VAL A 437 -3.95 -1.34 -5.45
N TYR A 438 -4.07 -2.62 -5.73
CA TYR A 438 -2.98 -3.49 -6.14
C TYR A 438 -3.41 -4.49 -7.21
N ASN A 439 -3.46 -4.08 -8.49
CA ASN A 439 -3.24 -5.00 -9.60
C ASN A 439 -1.74 -5.01 -9.94
N TYR A 440 -0.91 -5.59 -9.08
CA TYR A 440 0.35 -6.13 -9.54
C TYR A 440 0.07 -7.40 -10.35
N GLN A 441 -0.41 -7.26 -11.57
CA GLN A 441 -0.07 -8.24 -12.59
C GLN A 441 1.42 -8.01 -12.88
N VAL A 442 2.23 -8.83 -12.23
CA VAL A 442 3.58 -9.09 -12.73
C VAL A 442 3.38 -9.79 -14.06
N HIS A 443 3.33 -9.02 -15.13
CA HIS A 443 3.59 -9.59 -16.43
C HIS A 443 5.00 -10.19 -16.37
N ARG A 444 5.04 -11.52 -16.43
CA ARG A 444 6.27 -12.29 -16.64
C ARG A 444 6.85 -12.01 -18.00
#